data_355e7341bae627dee51722a204b59006
#
_entry.id   355e7341bae627dee51722a204b59006
#
_cell.length_a   1.000
_cell.length_b   1.000
_cell.length_c   1.000
_cell.angle_alpha   90.00
_cell.angle_beta   90.00
_cell.angle_gamma   90.00
#
_symmetry.space_group_name_H-M   'P 1'
#
loop_
_entity.id
_entity.type
_entity.pdbx_description
1 polymer ?
#
loop_
_entity_poly.entity_id
_entity_poly.type
_entity_poly.pdbx_seq_one_letter_code
_entity_poly.pdbx_strand_id
1 'polypeptide(L)'
;MTLQEWFNKGMSSSEYLEYMKTHRENTLSILNKFTIPEEDKDVLKSLADHSLRVIALTEDWCGDAMLNIPILLKLAEEADMEVKMILRDENLELMDQYLTNGTSRAIPIFIFIDGEGEEKTVWGPRAPMVKKIVDDERAKLPPKDHEEFPEKQKEMIERLTSQYTSDKTIWNEVYESLKTTLVQKILM
;
A
#
# COMPACT_ATOMS: atom_id res chain seq x y z
N MET A 1 -22.04 2.84 -4.87
CA MET A 1 -21.79 2.07 -3.62
C MET A 1 -21.15 3.00 -2.59
N THR A 2 -21.53 2.87 -1.32
CA THR A 2 -20.89 3.52 -0.19
C THR A 2 -19.55 2.84 0.14
N LEU A 3 -18.68 3.49 0.92
CA LEU A 3 -17.44 2.86 1.38
C LEU A 3 -17.69 1.64 2.27
N GLN A 4 -18.78 1.66 3.06
CA GLN A 4 -19.22 0.49 3.83
C GLN A 4 -19.56 -0.71 2.93
N GLU A 5 -20.25 -0.46 1.83
CA GLU A 5 -20.59 -1.53 0.85
C GLU A 5 -19.33 -2.06 0.14
N TRP A 6 -18.38 -1.17 -0.20
CA TRP A 6 -17.08 -1.56 -0.74
C TRP A 6 -16.27 -2.39 0.26
N PHE A 7 -16.23 -1.97 1.51
CA PHE A 7 -15.56 -2.73 2.57
C PHE A 7 -16.14 -4.16 2.69
N ASN A 8 -17.46 -4.28 2.72
CA ASN A 8 -18.13 -5.58 2.81
C ASN A 8 -17.87 -6.49 1.59
N LYS A 9 -17.62 -5.89 0.41
CA LYS A 9 -17.32 -6.63 -0.82
C LYS A 9 -15.87 -7.14 -0.86
N GLY A 10 -14.97 -6.54 -0.11
CA GLY A 10 -13.55 -6.84 -0.17
C GLY A 10 -13.18 -8.22 0.36
N MET A 11 -12.10 -8.78 -0.17
CA MET A 11 -11.46 -9.98 0.38
C MET A 11 -10.80 -9.67 1.72
N SER A 12 -10.80 -10.62 2.64
CA SER A 12 -9.91 -10.54 3.81
C SER A 12 -8.43 -10.57 3.39
N SER A 13 -7.54 -10.14 4.28
CA SER A 13 -6.11 -10.21 4.01
C SER A 13 -5.60 -11.63 3.77
N SER A 14 -6.13 -12.63 4.48
CA SER A 14 -5.78 -14.05 4.25
C SER A 14 -6.26 -14.55 2.89
N GLU A 15 -7.49 -14.25 2.51
CA GLU A 15 -8.02 -14.59 1.18
C GLU A 15 -7.20 -13.95 0.05
N TYR A 16 -6.79 -12.69 0.23
CA TYR A 16 -5.94 -12.00 -0.75
C TYR A 16 -4.55 -12.65 -0.86
N LEU A 17 -3.91 -12.98 0.25
CA LEU A 17 -2.60 -13.66 0.24
C LEU A 17 -2.67 -15.05 -0.40
N GLU A 18 -3.79 -15.76 -0.27
CA GLU A 18 -4.03 -17.03 -0.97
C GLU A 18 -4.31 -16.82 -2.46
N TYR A 19 -5.05 -15.77 -2.82
CA TYR A 19 -5.35 -15.39 -4.20
C TYR A 19 -4.09 -15.02 -5.00
N MET A 20 -3.11 -14.37 -4.38
CA MET A 20 -1.90 -13.88 -5.03
C MET A 20 -1.15 -14.98 -5.77
N LYS A 21 -0.77 -14.72 -7.02
CA LYS A 21 0.12 -15.55 -7.86
C LYS A 21 1.44 -14.81 -8.09
N THR A 22 1.35 -13.55 -8.49
CA THR A 22 2.50 -12.67 -8.72
C THR A 22 2.92 -12.03 -7.39
N HIS A 23 4.23 -11.94 -7.15
CA HIS A 23 4.83 -11.31 -5.95
C HIS A 23 4.44 -11.92 -4.58
N ARG A 24 3.75 -13.06 -4.56
CA ARG A 24 3.30 -13.68 -3.30
C ARG A 24 4.45 -13.95 -2.35
N GLU A 25 5.51 -14.60 -2.82
CA GLU A 25 6.69 -14.94 -2.00
C GLU A 25 7.37 -13.68 -1.44
N ASN A 26 7.51 -12.64 -2.27
CA ASN A 26 8.11 -11.37 -1.85
C ASN A 26 7.25 -10.67 -0.79
N THR A 27 5.94 -10.63 -0.98
CA THR A 27 4.98 -10.06 -0.01
C THR A 27 5.06 -10.80 1.33
N LEU A 28 5.05 -12.12 1.32
CA LEU A 28 5.19 -12.94 2.53
C LEU A 28 6.56 -12.77 3.19
N SER A 29 7.62 -12.63 2.41
CA SER A 29 8.96 -12.38 2.93
C SER A 29 9.04 -11.06 3.72
N ILE A 30 8.48 -9.97 3.17
CA ILE A 30 8.42 -8.68 3.86
C ILE A 30 7.55 -8.79 5.11
N LEU A 31 6.37 -9.40 5.00
CA LEU A 31 5.44 -9.60 6.12
C LEU A 31 6.10 -10.35 7.29
N ASN A 32 6.91 -11.37 7.01
CA ASN A 32 7.58 -12.17 8.02
C ASN A 32 8.80 -11.46 8.65
N LYS A 33 9.44 -10.55 7.92
CA LYS A 33 10.68 -9.89 8.36
C LYS A 33 10.48 -8.52 8.96
N PHE A 34 9.41 -7.81 8.55
CA PHE A 34 9.11 -6.49 9.10
C PHE A 34 8.47 -6.61 10.48
N THR A 35 8.92 -5.78 11.41
CA THR A 35 8.38 -5.71 12.77
C THR A 35 8.11 -4.27 13.13
N ILE A 36 7.01 -4.02 13.84
CA ILE A 36 6.67 -2.71 14.40
C ILE A 36 7.70 -2.35 15.49
N PRO A 37 8.26 -1.12 15.49
CA PRO A 37 9.10 -0.65 16.58
C PRO A 37 8.35 -0.69 17.92
N GLU A 38 9.00 -1.18 18.99
CA GLU A 38 8.37 -1.37 20.30
C GLU A 38 7.87 -0.03 20.88
N GLU A 39 8.63 1.04 20.66
CA GLU A 39 8.30 2.40 21.09
C GLU A 39 7.02 2.97 20.47
N ASP A 40 6.58 2.43 19.34
CA ASP A 40 5.40 2.90 18.62
C ASP A 40 4.10 2.15 18.99
N LYS A 41 4.21 1.03 19.69
CA LYS A 41 3.04 0.17 20.00
C LYS A 41 1.95 0.90 20.77
N ASP A 42 2.30 1.76 21.70
CA ASP A 42 1.31 2.49 22.50
C ASP A 42 0.52 3.49 21.64
N VAL A 43 1.19 4.20 20.74
CA VAL A 43 0.50 5.14 19.85
C VAL A 43 -0.37 4.40 18.83
N LEU A 44 0.06 3.25 18.33
CA LEU A 44 -0.77 2.44 17.43
C LEU A 44 -1.99 1.86 18.14
N LYS A 45 -1.84 1.38 19.38
CA LYS A 45 -2.96 0.92 20.20
C LYS A 45 -3.99 2.01 20.46
N SER A 46 -3.58 3.27 20.61
CA SER A 46 -4.52 4.38 20.75
C SER A 46 -5.40 4.62 19.53
N LEU A 47 -4.99 4.15 18.34
CA LEU A 47 -5.83 4.19 17.15
C LEU A 47 -7.02 3.21 17.21
N ALA A 48 -6.93 2.14 18.00
CA ALA A 48 -8.02 1.16 18.16
C ALA A 48 -9.31 1.78 18.72
N ASP A 49 -9.19 2.83 19.56
CA ASP A 49 -10.33 3.56 20.11
C ASP A 49 -11.20 4.26 19.04
N HIS A 50 -10.64 4.44 17.83
CA HIS A 50 -11.33 5.08 16.71
C HIS A 50 -12.04 4.09 15.77
N SER A 51 -11.98 2.77 16.07
CA SER A 51 -12.66 1.72 15.29
C SER A 51 -12.38 1.80 13.79
N LEU A 52 -11.13 2.11 13.42
CA LEU A 52 -10.72 2.25 12.03
C LEU A 52 -10.72 0.93 11.29
N ARG A 53 -11.07 0.99 10.02
CA ARG A 53 -11.01 -0.11 9.05
C ARG A 53 -10.37 0.38 7.77
N VAL A 54 -9.82 -0.53 6.97
CA VAL A 54 -9.07 -0.16 5.77
C VAL A 54 -9.62 -0.87 4.54
N ILE A 55 -9.89 -0.10 3.47
CA ILE A 55 -10.08 -0.62 2.12
C ILE A 55 -8.77 -0.43 1.38
N ALA A 56 -8.15 -1.51 0.93
CA ALA A 56 -6.92 -1.48 0.16
C ALA A 56 -7.20 -1.79 -1.31
N LEU A 57 -7.15 -0.77 -2.17
CA LEU A 57 -7.15 -0.95 -3.62
C LEU A 57 -5.79 -1.47 -4.06
N THR A 58 -5.75 -2.63 -4.72
CA THR A 58 -4.52 -3.35 -5.01
C THR A 58 -4.63 -4.23 -6.26
N GLU A 59 -3.50 -4.77 -6.67
CA GLU A 59 -3.34 -5.89 -7.61
C GLU A 59 -2.08 -6.68 -7.24
N ASP A 60 -2.09 -7.99 -7.43
CA ASP A 60 -0.98 -8.85 -7.03
C ASP A 60 0.28 -8.68 -7.89
N TRP A 61 0.13 -8.17 -9.11
CA TRP A 61 1.24 -7.87 -10.03
C TRP A 61 1.94 -6.52 -9.74
N CYS A 62 1.39 -5.70 -8.85
CA CYS A 62 1.93 -4.37 -8.54
C CYS A 62 3.10 -4.46 -7.54
N GLY A 63 4.29 -4.01 -7.95
CA GLY A 63 5.47 -3.97 -7.09
C GLY A 63 5.32 -3.04 -5.88
N ASP A 64 4.62 -1.92 -6.04
CA ASP A 64 4.35 -1.02 -4.91
C ASP A 64 3.37 -1.65 -3.90
N ALA A 65 2.37 -2.39 -4.37
CA ALA A 65 1.47 -3.14 -3.49
C ALA A 65 2.23 -4.25 -2.74
N MET A 66 3.13 -4.95 -3.42
CA MET A 66 4.01 -5.95 -2.82
C MET A 66 4.81 -5.39 -1.63
N LEU A 67 5.31 -4.15 -1.76
CA LEU A 67 6.04 -3.46 -0.70
C LEU A 67 5.12 -2.99 0.43
N ASN A 68 4.03 -2.31 0.09
CA ASN A 68 3.25 -1.52 1.05
C ASN A 68 2.22 -2.35 1.82
N ILE A 69 1.61 -3.37 1.21
CA ILE A 69 0.57 -4.19 1.86
C ILE A 69 1.09 -4.93 3.10
N PRO A 70 2.24 -5.63 3.07
CA PRO A 70 2.70 -6.32 4.27
C PRO A 70 2.99 -5.38 5.43
N ILE A 71 3.45 -4.16 5.16
CA ILE A 71 3.70 -3.13 6.19
C ILE A 71 2.38 -2.60 6.74
N LEU A 72 1.39 -2.33 5.88
CA LEU A 72 0.03 -1.99 6.31
C LEU A 72 -0.55 -3.08 7.21
N LEU A 73 -0.43 -4.36 6.84
CA LEU A 73 -1.00 -5.47 7.61
C LEU A 73 -0.38 -5.57 9.01
N LYS A 74 0.92 -5.34 9.14
CA LYS A 74 1.57 -5.30 10.47
C LYS A 74 1.11 -4.11 11.31
N LEU A 75 0.96 -2.94 10.70
CA LEU A 75 0.43 -1.77 11.39
C LEU A 75 -1.03 -1.98 11.80
N ALA A 76 -1.86 -2.52 10.91
CA ALA A 76 -3.27 -2.78 11.15
C ALA A 76 -3.48 -3.82 12.27
N GLU A 77 -2.65 -4.85 12.33
CA GLU A 77 -2.66 -5.84 13.42
C GLU A 77 -2.40 -5.17 14.79
N GLU A 78 -1.39 -4.30 14.89
CA GLU A 78 -1.06 -3.61 16.14
C GLU A 78 -2.11 -2.56 16.53
N ALA A 79 -2.77 -1.94 15.54
CA ALA A 79 -3.80 -0.91 15.73
C ALA A 79 -5.24 -1.46 15.76
N ASP A 80 -5.41 -2.79 15.77
CA ASP A 80 -6.72 -3.48 15.75
C ASP A 80 -7.64 -3.02 14.61
N MET A 81 -7.09 -2.91 13.41
CA MET A 81 -7.85 -2.53 12.20
C MET A 81 -8.11 -3.73 11.29
N GLU A 82 -9.36 -3.90 10.88
CA GLU A 82 -9.69 -4.86 9.82
C GLU A 82 -9.34 -4.28 8.44
N VAL A 83 -8.65 -5.07 7.60
CA VAL A 83 -8.26 -4.70 6.24
C VAL A 83 -9.00 -5.57 5.23
N LYS A 84 -9.64 -4.93 4.26
CA LYS A 84 -10.27 -5.56 3.10
C LYS A 84 -9.58 -5.16 1.81
N MET A 85 -9.27 -6.13 0.98
CA MET A 85 -8.61 -5.94 -0.31
C MET A 85 -9.62 -5.87 -1.44
N ILE A 86 -9.49 -4.87 -2.30
CA ILE A 86 -10.30 -4.67 -3.50
C ILE A 86 -9.38 -4.67 -4.73
N LEU A 87 -9.63 -5.57 -5.68
CA LEU A 87 -8.87 -5.59 -6.93
C LEU A 87 -9.26 -4.41 -7.81
N ARG A 88 -8.26 -3.58 -8.17
CA ARG A 88 -8.47 -2.34 -8.93
C ARG A 88 -9.13 -2.60 -10.29
N ASP A 89 -8.62 -3.60 -11.04
CA ASP A 89 -9.03 -3.82 -12.42
C ASP A 89 -10.48 -4.30 -12.55
N GLU A 90 -11.01 -4.92 -11.50
CA GLU A 90 -12.40 -5.35 -11.41
C GLU A 90 -13.33 -4.30 -10.79
N ASN A 91 -12.79 -3.21 -10.22
CA ASN A 91 -13.54 -2.22 -9.44
C ASN A 91 -13.15 -0.78 -9.79
N LEU A 92 -13.14 -0.46 -11.08
CA LEU A 92 -12.75 0.87 -11.58
C LEU A 92 -13.66 2.00 -11.06
N GLU A 93 -14.92 1.70 -10.75
CA GLU A 93 -15.83 2.68 -10.13
C GLU A 93 -15.30 3.22 -8.79
N LEU A 94 -14.71 2.35 -7.96
CA LEU A 94 -14.05 2.80 -6.74
C LEU A 94 -12.72 3.48 -7.07
N MET A 95 -11.89 2.86 -7.91
CA MET A 95 -10.57 3.40 -8.26
C MET A 95 -10.64 4.82 -8.81
N ASP A 96 -11.62 5.13 -9.65
CA ASP A 96 -11.77 6.43 -10.30
C ASP A 96 -12.12 7.57 -9.32
N GLN A 97 -12.51 7.24 -8.08
CA GLN A 97 -12.69 8.22 -7.00
C GLN A 97 -11.36 8.57 -6.28
N TYR A 98 -10.29 7.80 -6.52
CA TYR A 98 -9.01 7.92 -5.82
C TYR A 98 -7.82 8.02 -6.78
N LEU A 99 -7.99 8.75 -7.88
CA LEU A 99 -6.94 8.95 -8.87
C LEU A 99 -5.77 9.78 -8.31
N THR A 100 -4.56 9.34 -8.57
CA THR A 100 -3.36 10.12 -8.26
C THR A 100 -3.26 11.30 -9.24
N ASN A 101 -3.14 12.53 -8.71
CA ASN A 101 -3.14 13.78 -9.48
C ASN A 101 -4.39 13.94 -10.39
N GLY A 102 -5.50 13.30 -10.02
CA GLY A 102 -6.75 13.36 -10.77
C GLY A 102 -6.77 12.61 -12.10
N THR A 103 -5.70 11.86 -12.43
CA THR A 103 -5.54 11.21 -13.74
C THR A 103 -5.08 9.77 -13.71
N SER A 104 -4.26 9.38 -12.73
CA SER A 104 -3.61 8.07 -12.71
C SER A 104 -4.31 7.08 -11.76
N ARG A 105 -4.62 5.90 -12.27
CA ARG A 105 -5.11 4.74 -11.50
C ARG A 105 -3.98 4.02 -10.77
N ALA A 106 -3.10 4.79 -10.10
CA ALA A 106 -1.97 4.23 -9.39
C ALA A 106 -2.42 3.50 -8.12
N ILE A 107 -1.79 2.39 -7.80
CA ILE A 107 -2.03 1.54 -6.64
C ILE A 107 -0.70 1.20 -5.93
N PRO A 108 -0.76 0.80 -4.63
CA PRO A 108 -1.97 0.64 -3.80
C PRO A 108 -2.53 1.99 -3.32
N ILE A 109 -3.82 2.02 -3.03
CA ILE A 109 -4.47 3.12 -2.29
C ILE A 109 -5.13 2.52 -1.05
N PHE A 110 -4.84 3.09 0.10
CA PHE A 110 -5.42 2.68 1.39
C PHE A 110 -6.41 3.74 1.86
N ILE A 111 -7.68 3.37 1.92
CA ILE A 111 -8.78 4.23 2.35
C ILE A 111 -9.13 3.83 3.78
N PHE A 112 -8.88 4.71 4.73
CA PHE A 112 -9.20 4.49 6.14
C PHE A 112 -10.58 5.06 6.42
N ILE A 113 -11.46 4.20 6.94
CA ILE A 113 -12.84 4.53 7.29
C ILE A 113 -13.09 4.25 8.78
N ASP A 114 -14.06 4.92 9.37
CA ASP A 114 -14.50 4.65 10.74
C ASP A 114 -15.54 3.52 10.84
N GLY A 115 -16.09 3.30 12.05
CA GLY A 115 -17.13 2.31 12.32
C GLY A 115 -18.42 2.53 11.54
N GLU A 116 -18.74 3.76 11.14
CA GLU A 116 -19.91 4.12 10.33
C GLU A 116 -19.66 4.04 8.82
N GLY A 117 -18.41 3.80 8.40
CA GLY A 117 -18.01 3.73 6.98
C GLY A 117 -17.67 5.08 6.36
N GLU A 118 -17.45 6.11 7.18
CA GLU A 118 -17.04 7.43 6.72
C GLU A 118 -15.52 7.52 6.55
N GLU A 119 -15.09 8.12 5.44
CA GLU A 119 -13.67 8.31 5.13
C GLU A 119 -13.00 9.22 6.16
N LYS A 120 -11.90 8.78 6.71
CA LYS A 120 -11.06 9.56 7.64
C LYS A 120 -9.79 10.08 6.98
N THR A 121 -9.10 9.23 6.22
CA THR A 121 -7.90 9.61 5.49
C THR A 121 -7.60 8.59 4.40
N VAL A 122 -6.76 9.00 3.45
CA VAL A 122 -6.30 8.16 2.35
C VAL A 122 -4.78 8.21 2.30
N TRP A 123 -4.15 7.07 2.01
CA TRP A 123 -2.71 6.97 1.82
C TRP A 123 -2.39 6.18 0.54
N GLY A 124 -1.34 6.59 -0.16
CA GLY A 124 -0.80 5.90 -1.32
C GLY A 124 -0.58 6.82 -2.53
N PRO A 125 -0.02 6.27 -3.59
CA PRO A 125 0.46 4.89 -3.75
C PRO A 125 1.83 4.62 -3.11
N ARG A 126 2.59 5.65 -2.71
CA ARG A 126 3.97 5.52 -2.20
C ARG A 126 4.25 6.50 -1.07
N ALA A 127 5.10 6.07 -0.14
CA ALA A 127 5.77 7.00 0.77
C ALA A 127 6.64 7.99 -0.02
N PRO A 128 6.84 9.23 0.47
CA PRO A 128 7.58 10.26 -0.26
C PRO A 128 8.99 9.86 -0.70
N MET A 129 9.75 9.17 0.17
CA MET A 129 11.08 8.68 -0.18
C MET A 129 11.04 7.61 -1.26
N VAL A 130 10.09 6.68 -1.20
CA VAL A 130 9.90 5.64 -2.22
C VAL A 130 9.51 6.25 -3.56
N LYS A 131 8.61 7.26 -3.54
CA LYS A 131 8.27 8.02 -4.74
C LYS A 131 9.53 8.63 -5.38
N LYS A 132 10.39 9.26 -4.58
CA LYS A 132 11.64 9.84 -5.08
C LYS A 132 12.54 8.78 -5.72
N ILE A 133 12.73 7.62 -5.09
CA ILE A 133 13.52 6.52 -5.65
C ILE A 133 12.97 6.10 -7.02
N VAL A 134 11.66 5.91 -7.13
CA VAL A 134 11.01 5.51 -8.39
C VAL A 134 11.14 6.58 -9.46
N ASP A 135 10.95 7.85 -9.10
CA ASP A 135 11.08 8.97 -10.04
C ASP A 135 12.52 9.10 -10.55
N ASP A 136 13.51 8.95 -9.68
CA ASP A 136 14.96 8.97 -10.04
C ASP A 136 15.31 7.79 -10.97
N GLU A 137 14.77 6.60 -10.71
CA GLU A 137 14.99 5.43 -11.58
C GLU A 137 14.31 5.60 -12.96
N ARG A 138 13.09 6.13 -12.98
CA ARG A 138 12.37 6.42 -14.24
C ARG A 138 13.05 7.48 -15.08
N ALA A 139 13.67 8.49 -14.45
CA ALA A 139 14.41 9.54 -15.16
C ALA A 139 15.64 9.02 -15.93
N LYS A 140 16.14 7.83 -15.59
CA LYS A 140 17.27 7.18 -16.29
C LYS A 140 16.82 6.40 -17.53
N LEU A 141 15.51 6.19 -17.73
CA LEU A 141 14.99 5.46 -18.87
C LEU A 141 15.12 6.29 -20.15
N PRO A 142 15.42 5.66 -21.30
CA PRO A 142 15.31 6.31 -22.60
C PRO A 142 13.86 6.70 -22.92
N PRO A 143 13.61 7.51 -23.95
CA PRO A 143 12.26 7.79 -24.43
C PRO A 143 11.46 6.50 -24.71
N LYS A 144 10.14 6.55 -24.53
CA LYS A 144 9.27 5.35 -24.67
C LYS A 144 9.29 4.69 -26.04
N ASP A 145 9.59 5.46 -27.08
CA ASP A 145 9.73 5.01 -28.49
C ASP A 145 11.15 4.51 -28.83
N HIS A 146 12.09 4.61 -27.90
CA HIS A 146 13.44 4.08 -28.09
C HIS A 146 13.45 2.55 -28.06
N GLU A 147 14.24 1.92 -28.93
CA GLU A 147 14.29 0.44 -29.07
C GLU A 147 14.71 -0.28 -27.77
N GLU A 148 15.56 0.33 -26.95
CA GLU A 148 16.02 -0.23 -25.67
C GLU A 148 15.04 0.00 -24.50
N PHE A 149 13.97 0.80 -24.69
CA PHE A 149 13.07 1.15 -23.58
C PHE A 149 12.46 -0.08 -22.88
N PRO A 150 11.93 -1.11 -23.58
CA PRO A 150 11.32 -2.26 -22.92
C PRO A 150 12.32 -3.03 -22.03
N GLU A 151 13.56 -3.20 -22.53
CA GLU A 151 14.61 -3.89 -21.77
C GLU A 151 15.05 -3.08 -20.55
N LYS A 152 15.31 -1.78 -20.73
CA LYS A 152 15.69 -0.87 -19.64
C LYS A 152 14.60 -0.74 -18.59
N GLN A 153 13.34 -0.69 -19.00
CA GLN A 153 12.21 -0.69 -18.07
C GLN A 153 12.14 -1.99 -17.25
N LYS A 154 12.36 -3.14 -17.88
CA LYS A 154 12.41 -4.43 -17.20
C LYS A 154 13.53 -4.48 -16.16
N GLU A 155 14.76 -4.08 -16.55
CA GLU A 155 15.90 -3.98 -15.64
C GLU A 155 15.62 -3.07 -14.43
N MET A 156 14.97 -1.92 -14.67
CA MET A 156 14.55 -1.00 -13.61
C MET A 156 13.57 -1.67 -12.63
N ILE A 157 12.56 -2.35 -13.15
CA ILE A 157 11.56 -3.07 -12.31
C ILE A 157 12.25 -4.15 -11.47
N GLU A 158 13.19 -4.90 -12.05
CA GLU A 158 13.94 -5.93 -11.34
C GLU A 158 14.79 -5.33 -10.20
N ARG A 159 15.46 -4.20 -10.46
CA ARG A 159 16.23 -3.47 -9.41
C ARG A 159 15.33 -2.97 -8.29
N LEU A 160 14.21 -2.33 -8.61
CA LEU A 160 13.26 -1.84 -7.62
C LEU A 160 12.67 -2.99 -6.80
N THR A 161 12.29 -4.10 -7.44
CA THR A 161 11.79 -5.29 -6.74
C THR A 161 12.82 -5.84 -5.77
N SER A 162 14.09 -5.92 -6.18
CA SER A 162 15.18 -6.36 -5.31
C SER A 162 15.38 -5.42 -4.11
N GLN A 163 15.35 -4.10 -4.31
CA GLN A 163 15.43 -3.13 -3.21
C GLN A 163 14.23 -3.25 -2.27
N TYR A 164 13.02 -3.33 -2.80
CA TYR A 164 11.78 -3.46 -2.00
C TYR A 164 11.77 -4.70 -1.11
N THR A 165 12.38 -5.78 -1.55
CA THR A 165 12.39 -7.05 -0.80
C THR A 165 13.54 -7.20 0.20
N SER A 166 14.57 -6.35 0.11
CA SER A 166 15.79 -6.47 0.91
C SER A 166 16.13 -5.27 1.78
N ASP A 167 15.67 -4.07 1.43
CA ASP A 167 16.08 -2.83 2.10
C ASP A 167 15.11 -2.46 3.24
N LYS A 168 15.54 -2.73 4.46
CA LYS A 168 14.77 -2.39 5.67
C LYS A 168 14.54 -0.88 5.85
N THR A 169 15.41 -0.04 5.30
CA THR A 169 15.22 1.42 5.34
C THR A 169 13.98 1.82 4.56
N ILE A 170 13.75 1.20 3.39
CA ILE A 170 12.54 1.41 2.59
C ILE A 170 11.28 0.99 3.38
N TRP A 171 11.34 -0.15 4.07
CA TRP A 171 10.21 -0.61 4.88
C TRP A 171 9.88 0.38 6.02
N ASN A 172 10.90 0.88 6.69
CA ASN A 172 10.73 1.87 7.75
C ASN A 172 10.15 3.19 7.21
N GLU A 173 10.58 3.65 6.03
CA GLU A 173 10.02 4.85 5.40
C GLU A 173 8.54 4.70 5.05
N VAL A 174 8.14 3.53 4.54
CA VAL A 174 6.73 3.22 4.29
C VAL A 174 5.94 3.23 5.61
N TYR A 175 6.45 2.56 6.62
CA TYR A 175 5.84 2.50 7.94
C TYR A 175 5.69 3.88 8.59
N GLU A 176 6.76 4.67 8.62
CA GLU A 176 6.74 6.03 9.17
C GLU A 176 5.75 6.95 8.44
N SER A 177 5.67 6.83 7.11
CA SER A 177 4.70 7.58 6.32
C SER A 177 3.25 7.21 6.67
N LEU A 178 2.94 5.92 6.78
CA LEU A 178 1.62 5.42 7.20
C LEU A 178 1.27 5.88 8.62
N LYS A 179 2.17 5.64 9.58
CA LYS A 179 1.99 6.03 10.98
C LYS A 179 1.76 7.53 11.10
N THR A 180 2.61 8.34 10.48
CA THR A 180 2.50 9.80 10.53
C THR A 180 1.15 10.29 9.98
N THR A 181 0.70 9.72 8.87
CA THR A 181 -0.61 10.05 8.29
C THR A 181 -1.74 9.76 9.28
N LEU A 182 -1.74 8.58 9.89
CA LEU A 182 -2.78 8.18 10.84
C LEU A 182 -2.74 9.02 12.12
N VAL A 183 -1.56 9.24 12.70
CA VAL A 183 -1.43 10.07 13.91
C VAL A 183 -1.92 11.50 13.65
N GLN A 184 -1.51 12.12 12.56
CA GLN A 184 -1.90 13.50 12.23
C GLN A 184 -3.39 13.65 11.89
N LYS A 185 -4.01 12.65 11.28
CA LYS A 185 -5.39 12.74 10.81
C LYS A 185 -6.43 12.23 11.79
N ILE A 186 -6.02 11.35 12.72
CA ILE A 186 -6.93 10.66 13.63
C ILE A 186 -6.73 11.12 15.07
N LEU A 187 -5.49 11.30 15.52
CA LEU A 187 -5.17 11.60 16.93
C LEU A 187 -4.92 13.08 17.21
N MET A 188 -4.65 13.90 16.20
CA MET A 188 -4.41 15.35 16.32
C MET A 188 -5.57 16.16 15.76
#